data_5b9bba40a8dd421fb5744e37bb786f9d
#
_entry.id   5b9bba40a8dd421fb5744e37bb786f9d
#
_cell.length_a   1.000
_cell.length_b   1.000
_cell.length_c   1.000
_cell.angle_alpha   90.00
_cell.angle_beta   90.00
_cell.angle_gamma   90.00
#
_symmetry.space_group_name_H-M   'P 1'
#
loop_
_entity.id
_entity.type
_entity.pdbx_description
1 polymer ?
#
loop_
_entity_poly.entity_id
_entity_poly.type
_entity_poly.pdbx_seq_one_letter_code
_entity_poly.pdbx_strand_id
1 'polypeptide(L)'
;MDMKEILKSGIEQALQDTINSGDLPAGEYPEIVLEVPPQKEFGDFSTNIAMQSARVARQNPRAIAEALISHMNFDWLERAEVAGAGFINFFLKSDMVYDTLKAILNAGDQYGIQPLRARDTIQVEYVSANPTGPLHVGHGRGAAYGSALVNLLRAAGYNVQSEYYINDAGNQIDNMAISIEYRFQELQGATLVFPPKRNEDGSMPEFDIPEGALVFPENGYRGPDIIETAKAIAEREGFDKLNAMNEADRVALFKEEGLKEKLARLEETLSNFRVTFDNWFSERTVHEADEIHHSVEALKALGKVYEKDGALWLKSTDYGDDKDRVVIRDNGVPTYLAADIAYHRNKYDRGFKEMIDIWGADHHGYVCRVKAAMAAFGYDPDKLTVLLLQMVALFRDGQLVKLSKRSGDSVTLDELIEEVGVDASRYFFLMRSLDSQLDFDINLAKSRSNDNPVYYIQYAHARIHSIYNQVREAGIAFGDYSETDFTTLTSEMELELIKKLAEYPEEVVQSAAHRAPHRIARYLFDLASMFHSFYRQGRIIGVDPALQQARLGLITAIALVLRQGLGILGISAPEKM
;
A
#
# COMPACT_ATOMS: atom_id res chain seq x y z
N MET A 1 -26.04 9.35 3.17
CA MET A 1 -26.40 8.23 2.25
C MET A 1 -25.69 8.54 0.95
N ASP A 2 -24.94 7.59 0.43
CA ASP A 2 -24.14 7.80 -0.79
C ASP A 2 -25.10 7.99 -1.99
N MET A 3 -24.78 8.92 -2.88
CA MET A 3 -25.55 9.25 -4.08
C MET A 3 -25.75 8.01 -4.97
N LYS A 4 -24.72 7.18 -5.11
CA LYS A 4 -24.80 5.91 -5.84
C LYS A 4 -25.68 4.89 -5.15
N GLU A 5 -25.66 4.80 -3.82
CA GLU A 5 -26.54 3.90 -3.06
C GLU A 5 -28.01 4.28 -3.21
N ILE A 6 -28.31 5.58 -3.17
CA ILE A 6 -29.67 6.08 -3.42
C ILE A 6 -30.12 5.70 -4.83
N LEU A 7 -29.26 5.94 -5.82
CA LEU A 7 -29.55 5.63 -7.22
C LEU A 7 -29.70 4.12 -7.43
N LYS A 8 -28.81 3.31 -6.86
CA LYS A 8 -28.87 1.83 -6.94
C LYS A 8 -30.16 1.31 -6.32
N SER A 9 -30.51 1.76 -5.12
CA SER A 9 -31.77 1.39 -4.45
C SER A 9 -33.01 1.81 -5.26
N GLY A 10 -32.95 2.99 -5.88
CA GLY A 10 -34.04 3.45 -6.77
C GLY A 10 -34.19 2.56 -8.02
N ILE A 11 -33.10 2.17 -8.65
CA ILE A 11 -33.10 1.26 -9.81
C ILE A 11 -33.61 -0.14 -9.39
N GLU A 12 -33.17 -0.65 -8.22
CA GLU A 12 -33.68 -1.91 -7.66
C GLU A 12 -35.19 -1.86 -7.43
N GLN A 13 -35.67 -0.76 -6.87
CA GLN A 13 -37.12 -0.54 -6.71
C GLN A 13 -37.84 -0.51 -8.05
N ALA A 14 -37.36 0.27 -9.03
CA ALA A 14 -37.94 0.34 -10.36
C ALA A 14 -37.94 -1.02 -11.07
N LEU A 15 -36.89 -1.82 -10.92
CA LEU A 15 -36.82 -3.18 -11.44
C LEU A 15 -37.89 -4.07 -10.82
N GLN A 16 -38.05 -4.00 -9.51
CA GLN A 16 -39.09 -4.77 -8.80
C GLN A 16 -40.49 -4.32 -9.22
N ASP A 17 -40.73 -3.03 -9.38
CA ASP A 17 -42.02 -2.48 -9.83
C ASP A 17 -42.34 -2.89 -11.27
N THR A 18 -41.34 -2.92 -12.15
CA THR A 18 -41.47 -3.36 -13.54
C THR A 18 -41.80 -4.87 -13.64
N ILE A 19 -41.24 -5.67 -12.71
CA ILE A 19 -41.60 -7.11 -12.61
C ILE A 19 -43.01 -7.27 -12.06
N ASN A 20 -43.38 -6.52 -11.04
CA ASN A 20 -44.72 -6.58 -10.43
C ASN A 20 -45.83 -6.12 -11.38
N SER A 21 -45.57 -5.17 -12.28
CA SER A 21 -46.50 -4.74 -13.32
C SER A 21 -46.68 -5.76 -14.45
N GLY A 22 -45.72 -6.70 -14.58
CA GLY A 22 -45.71 -7.70 -15.65
C GLY A 22 -45.02 -7.23 -16.93
N ASP A 23 -44.38 -6.04 -16.93
CA ASP A 23 -43.62 -5.52 -18.07
C ASP A 23 -42.29 -6.30 -18.23
N LEU A 24 -41.77 -6.87 -17.14
CA LEU A 24 -40.65 -7.82 -17.14
C LEU A 24 -41.02 -9.14 -16.45
N PRO A 25 -40.51 -10.28 -16.93
CA PRO A 25 -40.78 -11.57 -16.30
C PRO A 25 -40.09 -11.68 -14.93
N ALA A 26 -40.65 -12.46 -14.02
CA ALA A 26 -39.95 -12.83 -12.79
C ALA A 26 -38.67 -13.64 -13.11
N GLY A 27 -37.57 -13.33 -12.44
CA GLY A 27 -36.28 -13.99 -12.66
C GLY A 27 -35.18 -13.42 -11.79
N GLU A 28 -34.00 -14.01 -11.87
CA GLU A 28 -32.78 -13.52 -11.20
C GLU A 28 -32.07 -12.54 -12.16
N TYR A 29 -32.12 -11.26 -11.82
CA TYR A 29 -31.52 -10.18 -12.59
C TYR A 29 -30.10 -9.92 -12.13
N PRO A 30 -29.22 -9.42 -13.04
CA PRO A 30 -27.84 -9.07 -12.68
C PRO A 30 -27.76 -7.95 -11.65
N GLU A 31 -26.62 -7.85 -10.97
CA GLU A 31 -26.33 -6.75 -10.07
C GLU A 31 -26.26 -5.42 -10.85
N ILE A 32 -26.82 -4.36 -10.25
CA ILE A 32 -26.81 -3.01 -10.85
C ILE A 32 -25.43 -2.41 -10.68
N VAL A 33 -24.79 -2.13 -11.81
CA VAL A 33 -23.51 -1.42 -11.88
C VAL A 33 -23.78 -0.01 -12.40
N LEU A 34 -23.25 0.99 -11.67
CA LEU A 34 -23.33 2.41 -12.01
C LEU A 34 -21.96 2.92 -12.44
N GLU A 35 -21.91 3.60 -13.58
CA GLU A 35 -20.74 4.23 -14.15
C GLU A 35 -20.97 5.74 -14.29
N VAL A 36 -19.88 6.52 -14.19
CA VAL A 36 -19.91 7.94 -14.55
C VAL A 36 -19.60 8.03 -16.04
N PRO A 37 -20.50 8.57 -16.88
CA PRO A 37 -20.25 8.69 -18.30
C PRO A 37 -19.03 9.59 -18.60
N PRO A 38 -18.25 9.28 -19.65
CA PRO A 38 -17.07 10.08 -20.00
C PRO A 38 -17.42 11.49 -20.54
N GLN A 39 -18.64 11.69 -21.00
CA GLN A 39 -19.15 12.96 -21.53
C GLN A 39 -20.38 13.41 -20.74
N LYS A 40 -20.39 14.65 -20.31
CA LYS A 40 -21.45 15.25 -19.48
C LYS A 40 -22.84 15.20 -20.11
N GLU A 41 -22.91 15.24 -21.44
CA GLU A 41 -24.16 15.15 -22.17
C GLU A 41 -24.92 13.82 -21.93
N PHE A 42 -24.23 12.81 -21.43
CA PHE A 42 -24.79 11.51 -21.08
C PHE A 42 -25.23 11.41 -19.60
N GLY A 43 -25.28 12.53 -18.87
CA GLY A 43 -25.81 12.60 -17.50
C GLY A 43 -24.76 12.42 -16.43
N ASP A 44 -25.23 12.31 -15.18
CA ASP A 44 -24.39 12.17 -13.98
C ASP A 44 -23.92 10.73 -13.77
N PHE A 45 -24.81 9.77 -14.07
CA PHE A 45 -24.54 8.34 -14.01
C PHE A 45 -25.17 7.61 -15.18
N SER A 46 -24.66 6.41 -15.45
CA SER A 46 -25.24 5.48 -16.42
C SER A 46 -25.21 4.04 -15.89
N THR A 47 -26.12 3.20 -16.40
CA THR A 47 -26.11 1.76 -16.14
C THR A 47 -26.38 0.99 -17.42
N ASN A 48 -25.80 -0.20 -17.51
CA ASN A 48 -26.03 -1.16 -18.58
C ASN A 48 -26.97 -2.30 -18.17
N ILE A 49 -27.69 -2.15 -17.05
CA ILE A 49 -28.55 -3.21 -16.47
C ILE A 49 -29.54 -3.78 -17.47
N ALA A 50 -30.13 -2.94 -18.31
CA ALA A 50 -31.09 -3.40 -19.33
C ALA A 50 -30.45 -4.30 -20.39
N MET A 51 -29.17 -4.03 -20.76
CA MET A 51 -28.41 -4.87 -21.67
C MET A 51 -28.06 -6.22 -21.04
N GLN A 52 -27.62 -6.22 -19.79
CA GLN A 52 -27.28 -7.43 -19.04
C GLN A 52 -28.53 -8.30 -18.76
N SER A 53 -29.69 -7.65 -18.59
CA SER A 53 -30.98 -8.30 -18.32
C SER A 53 -31.63 -8.92 -19.55
N ALA A 54 -31.18 -8.62 -20.75
CA ALA A 54 -31.84 -9.03 -22.02
C ALA A 54 -32.06 -10.55 -22.11
N ARG A 55 -31.12 -11.36 -21.60
CA ARG A 55 -31.24 -12.83 -21.62
C ARG A 55 -32.32 -13.32 -20.64
N VAL A 56 -32.40 -12.74 -19.46
CA VAL A 56 -33.37 -13.10 -18.42
C VAL A 56 -34.77 -12.65 -18.84
N ALA A 57 -34.90 -11.40 -19.28
CA ALA A 57 -36.15 -10.82 -19.70
C ALA A 57 -36.67 -11.35 -21.06
N ARG A 58 -35.76 -11.92 -21.90
CA ARG A 58 -36.05 -12.33 -23.30
C ARG A 58 -36.65 -11.20 -24.13
N GLN A 59 -36.20 -9.98 -23.88
CA GLN A 59 -36.66 -8.76 -24.54
C GLN A 59 -35.47 -7.96 -25.08
N ASN A 60 -35.76 -7.01 -25.97
CA ASN A 60 -34.75 -6.10 -26.49
C ASN A 60 -34.25 -5.19 -25.35
N PRO A 61 -32.91 -4.98 -25.17
CA PRO A 61 -32.39 -4.12 -24.12
C PRO A 61 -33.01 -2.73 -24.08
N ARG A 62 -33.29 -2.12 -25.22
CA ARG A 62 -33.90 -0.81 -25.29
C ARG A 62 -35.33 -0.80 -24.74
N ALA A 63 -36.13 -1.83 -25.02
CA ALA A 63 -37.48 -1.99 -24.46
C ALA A 63 -37.43 -2.22 -22.94
N ILE A 64 -36.45 -2.98 -22.45
CA ILE A 64 -36.22 -3.16 -21.01
C ILE A 64 -35.87 -1.82 -20.34
N ALA A 65 -35.00 -1.03 -20.97
CA ALA A 65 -34.60 0.28 -20.45
C ALA A 65 -35.81 1.24 -20.39
N GLU A 66 -36.65 1.28 -21.43
CA GLU A 66 -37.86 2.07 -21.49
C GLU A 66 -38.89 1.64 -20.42
N ALA A 67 -39.05 0.32 -20.21
CA ALA A 67 -39.90 -0.23 -19.15
C ALA A 67 -39.41 0.16 -17.76
N LEU A 68 -38.10 0.04 -17.48
CA LEU A 68 -37.51 0.46 -16.21
C LEU A 68 -37.70 1.95 -15.95
N ILE A 69 -37.44 2.81 -16.95
CA ILE A 69 -37.62 4.27 -16.83
C ILE A 69 -39.06 4.64 -16.52
N SER A 70 -40.04 3.93 -17.07
CA SER A 70 -41.46 4.22 -16.83
C SER A 70 -41.88 4.05 -15.36
N HIS A 71 -41.12 3.26 -14.58
CA HIS A 71 -41.31 3.07 -13.14
C HIS A 71 -40.36 3.92 -12.27
N MET A 72 -39.52 4.79 -12.88
CA MET A 72 -38.61 5.68 -12.17
C MET A 72 -39.24 7.05 -11.91
N ASN A 73 -39.99 7.18 -10.84
CA ASN A 73 -40.55 8.45 -10.41
C ASN A 73 -40.04 8.79 -9.02
N PHE A 74 -38.81 9.30 -8.94
CA PHE A 74 -38.12 9.61 -7.69
C PHE A 74 -37.92 11.12 -7.54
N ASP A 75 -38.05 11.62 -6.30
CA ASP A 75 -37.92 13.07 -6.02
C ASP A 75 -36.51 13.60 -6.34
N TRP A 76 -35.50 12.77 -6.29
CA TRP A 76 -34.10 13.11 -6.57
C TRP A 76 -33.73 13.02 -8.07
N LEU A 77 -34.57 12.40 -8.91
CA LEU A 77 -34.29 12.21 -10.34
C LEU A 77 -34.90 13.38 -11.14
N GLU A 78 -34.07 14.07 -11.93
CA GLU A 78 -34.53 15.07 -12.87
C GLU A 78 -35.13 14.37 -14.11
N ARG A 79 -34.33 13.47 -14.72
CA ARG A 79 -34.79 12.64 -15.85
C ARG A 79 -33.85 11.43 -16.02
N ALA A 80 -34.35 10.38 -16.67
CA ALA A 80 -33.60 9.26 -17.15
C ALA A 80 -33.85 9.08 -18.67
N GLU A 81 -32.80 8.73 -19.41
CA GLU A 81 -32.83 8.63 -20.87
C GLU A 81 -32.20 7.33 -21.36
N VAL A 82 -32.83 6.70 -22.37
CA VAL A 82 -32.25 5.52 -23.02
C VAL A 82 -31.17 5.95 -24.02
N ALA A 83 -29.96 5.46 -23.88
CA ALA A 83 -28.87 5.75 -24.78
C ALA A 83 -28.35 4.47 -25.49
N GLY A 84 -27.97 4.63 -26.75
CA GLY A 84 -27.36 3.54 -27.55
C GLY A 84 -28.22 2.27 -27.60
N ALA A 85 -27.61 1.13 -27.28
CA ALA A 85 -28.23 -0.19 -27.36
C ALA A 85 -29.05 -0.57 -26.12
N GLY A 86 -29.23 0.32 -25.15
CA GLY A 86 -29.98 0.05 -23.91
C GLY A 86 -29.23 0.47 -22.63
N PHE A 87 -28.30 1.41 -22.71
CA PHE A 87 -27.83 2.14 -21.54
C PHE A 87 -28.94 3.04 -21.01
N ILE A 88 -29.00 3.23 -19.71
CA ILE A 88 -29.85 4.21 -19.06
C ILE A 88 -28.98 5.28 -18.46
N ASN A 89 -29.13 6.51 -18.92
CA ASN A 89 -28.43 7.69 -18.42
C ASN A 89 -29.31 8.43 -17.42
N PHE A 90 -28.77 8.81 -16.27
CA PHE A 90 -29.46 9.49 -15.19
C PHE A 90 -28.98 10.93 -15.04
N PHE A 91 -29.91 11.85 -14.90
CA PHE A 91 -29.69 13.25 -14.60
C PHE A 91 -30.32 13.54 -13.24
N LEU A 92 -29.50 13.94 -12.27
CA LEU A 92 -29.93 14.13 -10.89
C LEU A 92 -30.36 15.59 -10.65
N LYS A 93 -31.36 15.80 -9.79
CA LYS A 93 -31.71 17.14 -9.36
C LYS A 93 -30.58 17.76 -8.54
N SER A 94 -30.36 19.06 -8.70
CA SER A 94 -29.32 19.81 -7.99
C SER A 94 -29.45 19.73 -6.46
N ASP A 95 -30.66 19.58 -5.93
CA ASP A 95 -30.88 19.48 -4.47
C ASP A 95 -30.12 18.31 -3.83
N MET A 96 -30.04 17.19 -4.55
CA MET A 96 -29.28 16.02 -4.09
C MET A 96 -27.76 16.31 -3.96
N VAL A 97 -27.25 17.13 -4.85
CA VAL A 97 -25.83 17.56 -4.83
C VAL A 97 -25.56 18.38 -3.56
N TYR A 98 -26.47 19.28 -3.18
CA TYR A 98 -26.31 20.11 -1.97
C TYR A 98 -26.44 19.31 -0.67
N ASP A 99 -27.35 18.32 -0.63
CA ASP A 99 -27.48 17.43 0.53
C ASP A 99 -26.20 16.59 0.74
N THR A 100 -25.53 16.21 -0.34
CA THR A 100 -24.22 15.55 -0.27
C THR A 100 -23.17 16.46 0.40
N LEU A 101 -23.12 17.74 0.04
CA LEU A 101 -22.21 18.69 0.66
C LEU A 101 -22.46 18.84 2.17
N LYS A 102 -23.75 18.94 2.58
CA LYS A 102 -24.13 18.93 4.00
C LYS A 102 -23.68 17.65 4.71
N ALA A 103 -23.87 16.49 4.06
CA ALA A 103 -23.46 15.20 4.61
C ALA A 103 -21.94 15.14 4.84
N ILE A 104 -21.13 15.64 3.90
CA ILE A 104 -19.67 15.73 4.03
C ILE A 104 -19.29 16.57 5.24
N LEU A 105 -19.84 17.77 5.35
CA LEU A 105 -19.54 18.71 6.43
C LEU A 105 -19.94 18.16 7.81
N ASN A 106 -21.10 17.48 7.90
CA ASN A 106 -21.57 16.85 9.12
C ASN A 106 -20.74 15.63 9.52
N ALA A 107 -20.29 14.82 8.57
CA ALA A 107 -19.47 13.65 8.83
C ALA A 107 -18.02 14.06 9.24
N GLY A 108 -17.54 15.20 8.76
CA GLY A 108 -16.20 15.69 9.07
C GLY A 108 -15.13 14.63 8.79
N ASP A 109 -14.30 14.32 9.77
CA ASP A 109 -13.21 13.34 9.65
C ASP A 109 -13.68 11.89 9.47
N GLN A 110 -14.97 11.62 9.55
CA GLN A 110 -15.53 10.29 9.28
C GLN A 110 -16.02 10.12 7.84
N TYR A 111 -16.00 11.19 7.03
CA TYR A 111 -16.44 11.09 5.64
C TYR A 111 -15.52 10.17 4.84
N GLY A 112 -16.11 9.20 4.14
CA GLY A 112 -15.36 8.19 3.37
C GLY A 112 -14.85 7.00 4.18
N ILE A 113 -14.88 7.07 5.53
CA ILE A 113 -14.50 5.95 6.39
C ILE A 113 -15.68 4.98 6.52
N GLN A 114 -15.45 3.72 6.18
CA GLN A 114 -16.48 2.70 6.25
C GLN A 114 -16.60 2.10 7.67
N PRO A 115 -17.79 1.64 8.09
CA PRO A 115 -17.97 0.96 9.35
C PRO A 115 -17.08 -0.27 9.49
N LEU A 116 -16.50 -0.48 10.68
CA LEU A 116 -15.60 -1.59 10.94
C LEU A 116 -16.30 -2.95 10.78
N ARG A 117 -15.77 -3.78 9.91
CA ARG A 117 -16.15 -5.19 9.69
C ARG A 117 -15.28 -6.08 10.59
N ALA A 118 -15.58 -6.16 11.87
CA ALA A 118 -14.74 -6.80 12.87
C ALA A 118 -14.34 -8.25 12.57
N ARG A 119 -15.14 -8.98 11.79
CA ARG A 119 -14.87 -10.37 11.38
C ARG A 119 -14.02 -10.50 10.11
N ASP A 120 -13.85 -9.43 9.37
CA ASP A 120 -13.05 -9.39 8.13
C ASP A 120 -11.61 -9.02 8.50
N THR A 121 -10.89 -10.00 9.09
CA THR A 121 -9.50 -9.82 9.50
C THR A 121 -8.56 -10.07 8.34
N ILE A 122 -7.74 -9.07 8.01
CA ILE A 122 -6.74 -9.15 6.94
C ILE A 122 -5.36 -8.97 7.57
N GLN A 123 -4.41 -9.84 7.22
CA GLN A 123 -3.00 -9.60 7.49
C GLN A 123 -2.34 -9.02 6.25
N VAL A 124 -1.46 -8.01 6.44
CA VAL A 124 -0.63 -7.46 5.36
C VAL A 124 0.83 -7.53 5.80
N GLU A 125 1.62 -8.38 5.13
CA GLU A 125 3.07 -8.44 5.31
C GLU A 125 3.77 -7.65 4.22
N TYR A 126 4.73 -6.81 4.61
CA TYR A 126 5.49 -6.00 3.65
C TYR A 126 6.82 -5.55 4.23
N VAL A 127 7.73 -5.14 3.36
CA VAL A 127 9.14 -4.85 3.61
C VAL A 127 9.93 -6.11 3.94
N SER A 128 9.79 -6.67 5.12
CA SER A 128 10.43 -7.92 5.61
C SER A 128 11.88 -8.07 5.15
N ALA A 129 12.64 -6.94 5.20
CA ALA A 129 14.04 -6.89 4.78
C ALA A 129 14.94 -7.55 5.83
N ASN A 130 16.01 -8.21 5.38
CA ASN A 130 16.97 -8.83 6.27
C ASN A 130 17.66 -7.78 7.16
N PRO A 131 17.80 -8.01 8.47
CA PRO A 131 18.38 -7.06 9.41
C PRO A 131 19.92 -7.10 9.36
N THR A 132 20.50 -7.01 8.18
CA THR A 132 21.95 -7.08 7.94
C THR A 132 22.54 -5.80 7.36
N GLY A 133 21.68 -4.80 7.08
CA GLY A 133 22.08 -3.50 6.54
C GLY A 133 20.92 -2.51 6.47
N PRO A 134 21.17 -1.27 6.01
CA PRO A 134 20.15 -0.24 5.89
C PRO A 134 19.13 -0.56 4.79
N LEU A 135 17.92 -0.01 4.94
CA LEU A 135 16.89 -0.10 3.90
C LEU A 135 17.32 0.71 2.66
N HIS A 136 17.21 0.12 1.48
CA HIS A 136 17.43 0.82 0.22
C HIS A 136 16.10 1.30 -0.39
N VAL A 137 16.19 2.10 -1.45
CA VAL A 137 15.03 2.72 -2.11
C VAL A 137 13.96 1.72 -2.55
N GLY A 138 14.34 0.51 -2.97
CA GLY A 138 13.38 -0.55 -3.31
C GLY A 138 12.53 -0.98 -2.12
N HIS A 139 13.12 -1.10 -0.92
CA HIS A 139 12.36 -1.34 0.31
C HIS A 139 11.44 -0.16 0.64
N GLY A 140 11.89 1.08 0.36
CA GLY A 140 11.10 2.30 0.55
C GLY A 140 9.78 2.28 -0.25
N ARG A 141 9.80 1.80 -1.51
CA ARG A 141 8.57 1.64 -2.30
C ARG A 141 7.62 0.63 -1.66
N GLY A 142 8.14 -0.53 -1.23
CA GLY A 142 7.36 -1.56 -0.53
C GLY A 142 6.77 -1.04 0.79
N ALA A 143 7.55 -0.27 1.55
CA ALA A 143 7.13 0.35 2.80
C ALA A 143 6.01 1.39 2.60
N ALA A 144 6.15 2.28 1.61
CA ALA A 144 5.13 3.26 1.26
C ALA A 144 3.83 2.58 0.81
N TYR A 145 3.95 1.60 -0.09
CA TYR A 145 2.78 0.90 -0.63
C TYR A 145 2.08 0.07 0.43
N GLY A 146 2.81 -0.74 1.19
CA GLY A 146 2.22 -1.61 2.22
C GLY A 146 1.50 -0.80 3.29
N SER A 147 2.14 0.26 3.81
CA SER A 147 1.50 1.13 4.81
C SER A 147 0.29 1.89 4.26
N ALA A 148 0.34 2.36 3.02
CA ALA A 148 -0.81 3.00 2.39
C ALA A 148 -1.95 2.00 2.13
N LEU A 149 -1.64 0.75 1.75
CA LEU A 149 -2.63 -0.32 1.60
C LEU A 149 -3.29 -0.66 2.94
N VAL A 150 -2.51 -0.77 4.02
CA VAL A 150 -3.04 -0.98 5.38
C VAL A 150 -4.02 0.14 5.78
N ASN A 151 -3.61 1.40 5.59
CA ASN A 151 -4.47 2.55 5.88
C ASN A 151 -5.75 2.55 5.03
N LEU A 152 -5.62 2.24 3.75
CA LEU A 152 -6.73 2.17 2.81
C LEU A 152 -7.73 1.06 3.17
N LEU A 153 -7.25 -0.13 3.49
CA LEU A 153 -8.10 -1.24 3.94
C LEU A 153 -8.81 -0.90 5.26
N ARG A 154 -8.10 -0.25 6.20
CA ARG A 154 -8.72 0.23 7.46
C ARG A 154 -9.81 1.29 7.18
N ALA A 155 -9.55 2.24 6.28
CA ALA A 155 -10.55 3.22 5.85
C ALA A 155 -11.76 2.57 5.19
N ALA A 156 -11.57 1.46 4.46
CA ALA A 156 -12.63 0.66 3.86
C ALA A 156 -13.34 -0.29 4.87
N GLY A 157 -13.02 -0.19 6.16
CA GLY A 157 -13.70 -0.90 7.24
C GLY A 157 -13.17 -2.30 7.54
N TYR A 158 -12.05 -2.72 6.98
CA TYR A 158 -11.43 -4.00 7.33
C TYR A 158 -10.66 -3.94 8.65
N ASN A 159 -10.62 -5.04 9.38
CA ASN A 159 -9.77 -5.22 10.54
C ASN A 159 -8.39 -5.70 10.09
N VAL A 160 -7.41 -4.81 10.04
CA VAL A 160 -6.11 -5.08 9.42
C VAL A 160 -5.00 -5.18 10.46
N GLN A 161 -4.22 -6.24 10.38
CA GLN A 161 -2.95 -6.41 11.10
C GLN A 161 -1.79 -6.30 10.10
N SER A 162 -0.90 -5.34 10.33
CA SER A 162 0.36 -5.20 9.60
C SER A 162 1.46 -6.02 10.25
N GLU A 163 2.27 -6.71 9.44
CA GLU A 163 3.34 -7.58 9.93
C GLU A 163 4.65 -7.34 9.19
N TYR A 164 5.74 -7.32 9.96
CA TYR A 164 7.10 -7.38 9.47
C TYR A 164 7.70 -8.72 9.86
N TYR A 165 8.13 -9.52 8.89
CA TYR A 165 8.85 -10.76 9.15
C TYR A 165 10.34 -10.48 9.33
N ILE A 166 10.87 -10.85 10.49
CA ILE A 166 12.28 -10.68 10.82
C ILE A 166 13.01 -12.00 10.51
N ASN A 167 13.85 -11.99 9.49
CA ASN A 167 14.76 -13.09 9.22
C ASN A 167 15.99 -12.97 10.17
N ASP A 168 15.78 -13.37 11.43
CA ASP A 168 16.78 -13.31 12.51
C ASP A 168 17.43 -14.66 12.81
N ALA A 169 17.25 -15.64 11.94
CA ALA A 169 17.89 -16.95 11.98
C ALA A 169 18.76 -17.19 10.74
N GLY A 170 19.65 -18.20 10.84
CA GLY A 170 20.42 -18.69 9.71
C GLY A 170 21.71 -17.91 9.38
N ASN A 171 22.34 -18.29 8.29
CA ASN A 171 23.72 -17.92 7.93
C ASN A 171 23.95 -16.42 7.73
N GLN A 172 22.92 -15.63 7.40
CA GLN A 172 23.10 -14.18 7.17
C GLN A 172 23.42 -13.46 8.47
N ILE A 173 22.75 -13.83 9.56
CA ILE A 173 23.01 -13.25 10.88
C ILE A 173 24.37 -13.70 11.42
N ASP A 174 24.76 -14.96 11.16
CA ASP A 174 26.09 -15.46 11.53
C ASP A 174 27.18 -14.70 10.76
N ASN A 175 27.02 -14.49 9.46
CA ASN A 175 27.95 -13.71 8.65
C ASN A 175 28.06 -12.25 9.12
N MET A 176 26.96 -11.66 9.55
CA MET A 176 26.96 -10.31 10.13
C MET A 176 27.74 -10.28 11.44
N ALA A 177 27.52 -11.24 12.35
CA ALA A 177 28.25 -11.33 13.62
C ALA A 177 29.75 -11.46 13.42
N ILE A 178 30.16 -12.34 12.49
CA ILE A 178 31.58 -12.51 12.13
C ILE A 178 32.12 -11.20 11.51
N SER A 179 31.36 -10.51 10.68
CA SER A 179 31.77 -9.23 10.10
C SER A 179 32.00 -8.16 11.18
N ILE A 180 31.12 -8.09 12.19
CA ILE A 180 31.26 -7.19 13.34
C ILE A 180 32.53 -7.54 14.14
N GLU A 181 32.83 -8.83 14.34
CA GLU A 181 34.08 -9.28 15.01
C GLU A 181 35.32 -8.77 14.28
N TYR A 182 35.39 -8.94 12.96
CA TYR A 182 36.53 -8.44 12.18
C TYR A 182 36.66 -6.92 12.23
N ARG A 183 35.56 -6.18 12.19
CA ARG A 183 35.55 -4.72 12.34
C ARG A 183 35.94 -4.28 13.74
N PHE A 184 35.55 -5.04 14.77
CA PHE A 184 36.04 -4.82 16.14
C PHE A 184 37.56 -5.00 16.25
N GLN A 185 38.14 -6.03 15.60
CA GLN A 185 39.58 -6.22 15.53
C GLN A 185 40.29 -5.06 14.81
N GLU A 186 39.69 -4.55 13.71
CA GLU A 186 40.20 -3.39 12.98
C GLU A 186 40.22 -2.13 13.86
N LEU A 187 39.18 -1.89 14.67
CA LEU A 187 39.15 -0.78 15.64
C LEU A 187 40.27 -0.84 16.67
N GLN A 188 40.88 -2.01 16.88
CA GLN A 188 42.01 -2.22 17.77
C GLN A 188 43.34 -2.23 17.03
N GLY A 189 43.37 -1.90 15.75
CA GLY A 189 44.60 -1.76 14.96
C GLY A 189 44.96 -2.97 14.11
N ALA A 190 44.10 -4.00 14.02
CA ALA A 190 44.31 -5.09 13.07
C ALA A 190 44.20 -4.60 11.63
N THR A 191 45.06 -5.08 10.75
CA THR A 191 44.98 -4.82 9.31
C THR A 191 44.03 -5.83 8.68
N LEU A 192 42.96 -5.36 8.01
CA LEU A 192 42.06 -6.22 7.28
C LEU A 192 42.40 -6.24 5.78
N VAL A 193 42.38 -7.42 5.19
CA VAL A 193 42.48 -7.63 3.75
C VAL A 193 41.17 -8.19 3.24
N PHE A 194 40.59 -7.54 2.24
CA PHE A 194 39.33 -7.93 1.65
C PHE A 194 39.59 -8.82 0.43
N PRO A 195 39.12 -10.10 0.44
CA PRO A 195 39.33 -10.98 -0.69
C PRO A 195 38.59 -10.41 -1.93
N PRO A 196 39.18 -10.55 -3.13
CA PRO A 196 38.51 -10.18 -4.38
C PRO A 196 37.28 -11.09 -4.62
N LYS A 197 36.46 -10.70 -5.55
CA LYS A 197 35.35 -11.57 -6.00
C LYS A 197 35.92 -12.80 -6.73
N ARG A 198 35.30 -13.96 -6.55
CA ARG A 198 35.65 -15.17 -7.32
C ARG A 198 35.49 -14.93 -8.83
N ASN A 199 36.34 -15.62 -9.59
CA ASN A 199 36.24 -15.70 -11.05
C ASN A 199 34.95 -16.43 -11.45
N GLU A 200 34.56 -16.35 -12.75
CA GLU A 200 33.39 -17.04 -13.29
C GLU A 200 33.46 -18.57 -13.13
N ASP A 201 34.65 -19.15 -13.07
CA ASP A 201 34.89 -20.58 -12.83
C ASP A 201 34.83 -20.99 -11.35
N GLY A 202 34.56 -20.03 -10.44
CA GLY A 202 34.47 -20.25 -9.00
C GLY A 202 35.82 -20.21 -8.27
N SER A 203 36.95 -20.03 -8.98
CA SER A 203 38.28 -19.90 -8.36
C SER A 203 38.47 -18.54 -7.70
N MET A 204 39.26 -18.51 -6.61
CA MET A 204 39.66 -17.26 -5.97
C MET A 204 40.89 -16.69 -6.70
N PRO A 205 40.86 -15.43 -7.18
CA PRO A 205 42.06 -14.77 -7.69
C PRO A 205 43.15 -14.69 -6.61
N GLU A 206 44.41 -14.77 -7.02
CA GLU A 206 45.52 -14.50 -6.12
C GLU A 206 45.49 -13.05 -5.65
N PHE A 207 45.73 -12.82 -4.36
CA PHE A 207 45.82 -11.50 -3.77
C PHE A 207 46.84 -11.49 -2.62
N ASP A 208 47.46 -10.34 -2.42
CA ASP A 208 48.49 -10.20 -1.41
C ASP A 208 47.89 -10.11 0.00
N ILE A 209 48.46 -10.91 0.94
CA ILE A 209 48.10 -10.89 2.36
C ILE A 209 49.38 -10.47 3.14
N PRO A 210 49.42 -9.20 3.63
CA PRO A 210 50.50 -8.75 4.47
C PRO A 210 50.66 -9.62 5.71
N GLU A 211 51.90 -9.76 6.19
CA GLU A 211 52.17 -10.53 7.39
C GLU A 211 51.40 -9.97 8.60
N GLY A 212 50.66 -10.82 9.30
CA GLY A 212 49.82 -10.45 10.44
C GLY A 212 48.48 -9.82 10.08
N ALA A 213 48.14 -9.69 8.79
CA ALA A 213 46.85 -9.21 8.40
C ALA A 213 45.76 -10.30 8.50
N LEU A 214 44.52 -9.88 8.83
CA LEU A 214 43.35 -10.74 8.88
C LEU A 214 42.60 -10.68 7.55
N VAL A 215 42.30 -11.84 6.98
CA VAL A 215 41.50 -11.92 5.76
C VAL A 215 40.02 -11.83 6.13
N PHE A 216 39.37 -10.77 5.67
CA PHE A 216 37.94 -10.57 5.92
C PHE A 216 37.12 -11.69 5.29
N PRO A 217 36.01 -12.18 5.93
CA PRO A 217 35.22 -13.28 5.39
C PRO A 217 34.66 -12.95 4.01
N GLU A 218 34.69 -13.91 3.09
CA GLU A 218 34.22 -13.74 1.72
C GLU A 218 32.75 -13.30 1.67
N ASN A 219 31.89 -13.95 2.50
CA ASN A 219 30.48 -13.68 2.64
C ASN A 219 30.17 -12.59 3.69
N GLY A 220 31.20 -11.89 4.18
CA GLY A 220 31.03 -10.85 5.19
C GLY A 220 30.49 -9.55 4.63
N TYR A 221 29.80 -8.83 5.47
CA TYR A 221 29.24 -7.51 5.18
C TYR A 221 30.30 -6.43 5.34
N ARG A 222 30.60 -5.72 4.25
CA ARG A 222 31.74 -4.78 4.18
C ARG A 222 31.34 -3.31 4.40
N GLY A 223 30.06 -3.03 4.48
CA GLY A 223 29.50 -1.68 4.54
C GLY A 223 29.99 -0.88 5.77
N PRO A 224 29.96 0.47 5.69
CA PRO A 224 30.36 1.35 6.81
C PRO A 224 29.45 1.17 8.03
N ASP A 225 28.23 0.76 7.84
CA ASP A 225 27.24 0.47 8.88
C ASP A 225 27.68 -0.68 9.82
N ILE A 226 28.49 -1.63 9.34
CA ILE A 226 29.07 -2.70 10.19
C ILE A 226 30.17 -2.13 11.08
N ILE A 227 30.95 -1.17 10.58
CA ILE A 227 31.97 -0.48 11.38
C ILE A 227 31.30 0.32 12.51
N GLU A 228 30.24 1.04 12.18
CA GLU A 228 29.46 1.81 13.15
C GLU A 228 28.86 0.89 14.23
N THR A 229 28.29 -0.25 13.82
CA THR A 229 27.74 -1.25 14.74
C THR A 229 28.82 -1.82 15.64
N ALA A 230 29.99 -2.22 15.10
CA ALA A 230 31.11 -2.72 15.90
C ALA A 230 31.59 -1.68 16.94
N LYS A 231 31.67 -0.42 16.51
CA LYS A 231 32.05 0.70 17.39
C LYS A 231 31.02 0.94 18.49
N ALA A 232 29.75 1.00 18.15
CA ALA A 232 28.64 1.24 19.09
C ALA A 232 28.57 0.13 20.16
N ILE A 233 28.73 -1.13 19.76
CA ILE A 233 28.78 -2.26 20.71
C ILE A 233 30.03 -2.16 21.58
N ALA A 234 31.20 -1.89 21.01
CA ALA A 234 32.45 -1.79 21.76
C ALA A 234 32.44 -0.64 22.78
N GLU A 235 31.87 0.51 22.45
CA GLU A 235 31.70 1.64 23.36
C GLU A 235 30.72 1.32 24.51
N ARG A 236 29.62 0.60 24.23
CA ARG A 236 28.61 0.21 25.21
C ARG A 236 29.08 -0.89 26.16
N GLU A 237 29.70 -1.95 25.63
CA GLU A 237 30.11 -3.11 26.40
C GLU A 237 31.48 -2.93 27.08
N GLY A 238 32.32 -2.06 26.53
CA GLY A 238 33.69 -1.81 26.97
C GLY A 238 34.72 -2.70 26.28
N PHE A 239 35.77 -2.09 25.71
CA PHE A 239 36.83 -2.79 24.99
C PHE A 239 37.55 -3.84 25.87
N ASP A 240 37.82 -3.53 27.14
CA ASP A 240 38.49 -4.46 28.07
C ASP A 240 37.67 -5.72 28.33
N LYS A 241 36.35 -5.57 28.49
CA LYS A 241 35.43 -6.69 28.66
C LYS A 241 35.42 -7.58 27.41
N LEU A 242 35.30 -6.98 26.23
CA LEU A 242 35.27 -7.72 24.97
C LEU A 242 36.58 -8.45 24.70
N ASN A 243 37.73 -7.82 25.03
CA ASN A 243 39.04 -8.43 24.88
C ASN A 243 39.31 -9.59 25.86
N ALA A 244 38.67 -9.58 27.02
CA ALA A 244 38.76 -10.68 27.99
C ALA A 244 37.90 -11.90 27.58
N MET A 245 37.00 -11.77 26.63
CA MET A 245 36.15 -12.87 26.10
C MET A 245 36.95 -13.71 25.09
N ASN A 246 36.67 -15.00 25.03
CA ASN A 246 37.10 -15.80 23.89
C ASN A 246 36.33 -15.38 22.62
N GLU A 247 36.85 -15.70 21.45
CA GLU A 247 36.28 -15.30 20.17
C GLU A 247 34.85 -15.82 19.98
N ALA A 248 34.57 -17.08 20.35
CA ALA A 248 33.25 -17.68 20.17
C ALA A 248 32.15 -16.95 20.99
N ASP A 249 32.45 -16.65 22.27
CA ASP A 249 31.54 -15.92 23.14
C ASP A 249 31.35 -14.48 22.68
N ARG A 250 32.42 -13.84 22.16
CA ARG A 250 32.37 -12.49 21.63
C ARG A 250 31.56 -12.43 20.34
N VAL A 251 31.72 -13.38 19.41
CA VAL A 251 30.88 -13.49 18.19
C VAL A 251 29.43 -13.75 18.55
N ALA A 252 29.15 -14.59 19.55
CA ALA A 252 27.76 -14.80 20.04
C ALA A 252 27.14 -13.50 20.59
N LEU A 253 27.91 -12.71 21.34
CA LEU A 253 27.47 -11.40 21.81
C LEU A 253 27.23 -10.43 20.64
N PHE A 254 28.14 -10.37 19.67
CA PHE A 254 27.99 -9.53 18.48
C PHE A 254 26.79 -9.94 17.61
N LYS A 255 26.44 -11.23 17.60
CA LYS A 255 25.23 -11.72 16.94
C LYS A 255 23.98 -11.09 17.55
N GLU A 256 23.82 -11.18 18.88
CA GLU A 256 22.62 -10.68 19.55
C GLU A 256 22.57 -9.13 19.57
N GLU A 257 23.65 -8.49 19.96
CA GLU A 257 23.69 -7.03 20.07
C GLU A 257 23.69 -6.34 18.70
N GLY A 258 24.33 -6.95 17.69
CA GLY A 258 24.31 -6.47 16.31
C GLY A 258 22.92 -6.58 15.71
N LEU A 259 22.24 -7.70 15.90
CA LEU A 259 20.85 -7.88 15.45
C LEU A 259 19.92 -6.83 16.09
N LYS A 260 20.01 -6.66 17.41
CA LYS A 260 19.23 -5.68 18.15
C LYS A 260 19.42 -4.26 17.62
N GLU A 261 20.69 -3.87 17.38
CA GLU A 261 21.00 -2.55 16.84
C GLU A 261 20.47 -2.35 15.42
N LYS A 262 20.65 -3.36 14.56
CA LYS A 262 20.14 -3.29 13.17
C LYS A 262 18.62 -3.20 13.14
N LEU A 263 17.92 -3.98 13.95
CA LEU A 263 16.46 -3.90 14.04
C LEU A 263 15.99 -2.53 14.54
N ALA A 264 16.64 -1.98 15.56
CA ALA A 264 16.31 -0.64 16.06
C ALA A 264 16.49 0.44 14.97
N ARG A 265 17.56 0.37 14.17
CA ARG A 265 17.77 1.30 13.04
C ARG A 265 16.72 1.12 11.93
N LEU A 266 16.33 -0.12 11.62
CA LEU A 266 15.28 -0.40 10.65
C LEU A 266 13.94 0.20 11.10
N GLU A 267 13.59 0.00 12.37
CA GLU A 267 12.37 0.54 12.98
C GLU A 267 12.39 2.09 12.98
N GLU A 268 13.54 2.71 13.31
CA GLU A 268 13.72 4.15 13.26
C GLU A 268 13.54 4.70 11.84
N THR A 269 14.21 4.12 10.82
CA THR A 269 14.07 4.51 9.42
C THR A 269 12.62 4.40 8.96
N LEU A 270 11.94 3.29 9.28
CA LEU A 270 10.53 3.08 8.93
C LEU A 270 9.61 4.06 9.64
N SER A 271 9.84 4.33 10.93
CA SER A 271 9.08 5.32 11.71
C SER A 271 9.26 6.74 11.13
N ASN A 272 10.49 7.13 10.78
CA ASN A 272 10.78 8.40 10.11
C ASN A 272 10.08 8.49 8.75
N PHE A 273 9.89 7.36 8.09
CA PHE A 273 9.12 7.24 6.84
C PHE A 273 7.60 7.11 7.07
N ARG A 274 7.13 7.22 8.33
CA ARG A 274 5.72 7.05 8.77
C ARG A 274 5.17 5.66 8.45
N VAL A 275 5.97 4.65 8.70
CA VAL A 275 5.59 3.24 8.56
C VAL A 275 5.76 2.56 9.91
N THR A 276 4.69 1.94 10.39
CA THR A 276 4.65 1.18 11.65
C THR A 276 3.98 -0.16 11.41
N PHE A 277 4.33 -1.14 12.24
CA PHE A 277 3.76 -2.49 12.17
C PHE A 277 3.07 -2.84 13.49
N ASP A 278 1.96 -3.56 13.38
CA ASP A 278 1.25 -4.10 14.55
C ASP A 278 1.99 -5.30 15.14
N ASN A 279 2.72 -6.04 14.30
CA ASN A 279 3.48 -7.22 14.70
C ASN A 279 4.84 -7.28 13.99
N TRP A 280 5.88 -7.58 14.78
CA TRP A 280 7.21 -7.92 14.32
C TRP A 280 7.43 -9.40 14.60
N PHE A 281 7.29 -10.23 13.55
CA PHE A 281 7.36 -11.69 13.67
C PHE A 281 8.78 -12.19 13.50
N SER A 282 9.35 -12.80 14.54
CA SER A 282 10.70 -13.37 14.52
C SER A 282 10.71 -14.79 13.94
N GLU A 283 11.57 -15.07 12.96
CA GLU A 283 11.77 -16.42 12.41
C GLU A 283 12.25 -17.41 13.48
N ARG A 284 12.99 -16.94 14.49
CA ARG A 284 13.43 -17.79 15.62
C ARG A 284 12.26 -18.46 16.31
N THR A 285 11.09 -17.83 16.40
CA THR A 285 9.90 -18.44 17.02
C THR A 285 9.46 -19.71 16.29
N VAL A 286 9.61 -19.76 14.96
CA VAL A 286 9.28 -20.93 14.14
C VAL A 286 10.26 -22.08 14.41
N HIS A 287 11.55 -21.74 14.61
CA HIS A 287 12.60 -22.70 14.95
C HIS A 287 12.46 -23.22 16.39
N GLU A 288 12.28 -22.32 17.36
CA GLU A 288 12.17 -22.66 18.79
C GLU A 288 10.94 -23.52 19.11
N ALA A 289 9.82 -23.28 18.43
CA ALA A 289 8.60 -24.06 18.55
C ALA A 289 8.63 -25.36 17.75
N ASP A 290 9.74 -25.67 17.05
CA ASP A 290 9.89 -26.82 16.14
C ASP A 290 8.80 -26.89 15.05
N GLU A 291 8.23 -25.72 14.69
CA GLU A 291 7.10 -25.65 13.74
C GLU A 291 7.50 -26.15 12.33
N ILE A 292 8.76 -26.06 11.97
CA ILE A 292 9.27 -26.57 10.69
C ILE A 292 9.10 -28.10 10.63
N HIS A 293 9.59 -28.82 11.64
CA HIS A 293 9.44 -30.27 11.68
C HIS A 293 7.98 -30.67 11.83
N HIS A 294 7.22 -29.98 12.68
CA HIS A 294 5.77 -30.24 12.85
C HIS A 294 5.01 -30.06 11.53
N SER A 295 5.38 -29.07 10.71
CA SER A 295 4.76 -28.83 9.41
C SER A 295 5.12 -29.92 8.41
N VAL A 296 6.37 -30.36 8.38
CA VAL A 296 6.82 -31.44 7.50
C VAL A 296 6.18 -32.77 7.90
N GLU A 297 6.11 -33.10 9.19
CA GLU A 297 5.43 -34.32 9.67
C GLU A 297 3.91 -34.29 9.40
N ALA A 298 3.28 -33.12 9.48
CA ALA A 298 1.87 -32.98 9.09
C ALA A 298 1.67 -33.26 7.59
N LEU A 299 2.54 -32.75 6.71
CA LEU A 299 2.50 -33.06 5.27
C LEU A 299 2.76 -34.55 5.00
N LYS A 300 3.63 -35.18 5.79
CA LYS A 300 3.92 -36.61 5.70
C LYS A 300 2.70 -37.45 6.12
N ALA A 301 2.05 -37.11 7.24
CA ALA A 301 0.83 -37.74 7.69
C ALA A 301 -0.33 -37.64 6.67
N LEU A 302 -0.38 -36.54 5.92
CA LEU A 302 -1.33 -36.31 4.83
C LEU A 302 -0.94 -37.04 3.53
N GLY A 303 0.24 -37.70 3.46
CA GLY A 303 0.75 -38.37 2.26
C GLY A 303 1.17 -37.40 1.14
N LYS A 304 1.50 -36.16 1.48
CA LYS A 304 1.83 -35.07 0.53
C LYS A 304 3.33 -34.94 0.24
N VAL A 305 4.15 -35.75 0.90
CA VAL A 305 5.59 -35.83 0.67
C VAL A 305 6.02 -37.25 0.35
N TYR A 306 7.19 -37.41 -0.28
CA TYR A 306 7.82 -38.69 -0.59
C TYR A 306 9.34 -38.59 -0.47
N GLU A 307 9.99 -39.74 -0.22
CA GLU A 307 11.44 -39.83 -0.17
C GLU A 307 12.02 -40.13 -1.55
N LYS A 308 13.07 -39.40 -1.92
CA LYS A 308 13.84 -39.62 -3.15
C LYS A 308 15.27 -39.14 -2.93
N ASP A 309 16.25 -39.98 -3.29
CA ASP A 309 17.68 -39.71 -3.21
C ASP A 309 18.12 -39.24 -1.79
N GLY A 310 17.52 -39.83 -0.76
CA GLY A 310 17.79 -39.49 0.64
C GLY A 310 17.14 -38.19 1.14
N ALA A 311 16.50 -37.42 0.28
CA ALA A 311 15.80 -36.18 0.61
C ALA A 311 14.28 -36.39 0.65
N LEU A 312 13.58 -35.51 1.39
CA LEU A 312 12.11 -35.48 1.46
C LEU A 312 11.57 -34.41 0.52
N TRP A 313 10.68 -34.81 -0.38
CA TRP A 313 10.11 -33.99 -1.43
C TRP A 313 8.61 -33.74 -1.22
N LEU A 314 8.17 -32.48 -1.33
CA LEU A 314 6.75 -32.11 -1.39
C LEU A 314 6.23 -32.35 -2.82
N LYS A 315 5.07 -33.01 -2.92
CA LYS A 315 4.33 -33.21 -4.18
C LYS A 315 3.63 -31.93 -4.62
N SER A 316 4.40 -30.86 -4.83
CA SER A 316 3.85 -29.53 -5.15
C SER A 316 3.24 -29.46 -6.55
N THR A 317 3.64 -30.36 -7.46
CA THR A 317 3.02 -30.49 -8.80
C THR A 317 1.54 -30.87 -8.74
N ASP A 318 1.11 -31.64 -7.74
CA ASP A 318 -0.30 -31.97 -7.52
C ASP A 318 -1.17 -30.74 -7.26
N TYR A 319 -0.55 -29.60 -6.93
CA TYR A 319 -1.17 -28.34 -6.52
C TYR A 319 -0.79 -27.15 -7.38
N GLY A 320 -0.25 -27.39 -8.59
CA GLY A 320 -0.02 -26.34 -9.60
C GLY A 320 1.38 -25.71 -9.60
N ASP A 321 2.35 -26.27 -8.88
CA ASP A 321 3.78 -25.89 -9.04
C ASP A 321 4.35 -26.56 -10.31
N ASP A 322 5.45 -26.04 -10.85
CA ASP A 322 6.12 -26.55 -12.05
C ASP A 322 6.91 -27.84 -11.80
N LYS A 323 7.33 -28.09 -10.56
CA LYS A 323 8.04 -29.32 -10.13
C LYS A 323 7.91 -29.54 -8.64
N ASP A 324 8.10 -30.79 -8.19
CA ASP A 324 8.17 -31.13 -6.77
C ASP A 324 9.39 -30.49 -6.10
N ARG A 325 9.26 -30.20 -4.81
CA ARG A 325 10.25 -29.42 -4.07
C ARG A 325 10.80 -30.17 -2.87
N VAL A 326 12.13 -30.08 -2.68
CA VAL A 326 12.78 -30.59 -1.48
C VAL A 326 12.41 -29.74 -0.27
N VAL A 327 11.90 -30.38 0.78
CA VAL A 327 11.62 -29.74 2.09
C VAL A 327 12.65 -30.12 3.14
N ILE A 328 13.16 -31.36 3.11
CA ILE A 328 14.30 -31.81 3.92
C ILE A 328 15.37 -32.35 2.98
N ARG A 329 16.62 -31.89 3.16
CA ARG A 329 17.77 -32.34 2.37
C ARG A 329 18.20 -33.76 2.78
N ASP A 330 19.04 -34.39 1.97
CA ASP A 330 19.65 -35.70 2.23
C ASP A 330 20.45 -35.77 3.53
N ASN A 331 20.97 -34.65 4.00
CA ASN A 331 21.66 -34.53 5.29
C ASN A 331 20.72 -34.28 6.48
N GLY A 332 19.40 -34.33 6.28
CA GLY A 332 18.37 -34.12 7.33
C GLY A 332 18.09 -32.65 7.66
N VAL A 333 18.74 -31.69 6.98
CA VAL A 333 18.54 -30.25 7.24
C VAL A 333 17.36 -29.71 6.45
N PRO A 334 16.40 -28.99 7.08
CA PRO A 334 15.32 -28.32 6.40
C PRO A 334 15.82 -27.31 5.34
N THR A 335 15.05 -27.15 4.27
CA THR A 335 15.31 -26.11 3.28
C THR A 335 14.67 -24.79 3.71
N TYR A 336 15.04 -23.67 3.08
CA TYR A 336 14.34 -22.39 3.27
C TYR A 336 12.84 -22.51 2.98
N LEU A 337 12.47 -23.31 1.97
CA LEU A 337 11.07 -23.56 1.68
C LEU A 337 10.32 -24.21 2.85
N ALA A 338 10.95 -25.08 3.62
CA ALA A 338 10.32 -25.70 4.79
C ALA A 338 10.04 -24.68 5.90
N ALA A 339 10.92 -23.69 6.10
CA ALA A 339 10.72 -22.58 7.04
C ALA A 339 9.57 -21.69 6.57
N ASP A 340 9.54 -21.33 5.28
CA ASP A 340 8.46 -20.52 4.69
C ASP A 340 7.11 -21.24 4.74
N ILE A 341 7.08 -22.56 4.53
CA ILE A 341 5.87 -23.38 4.68
C ILE A 341 5.36 -23.32 6.12
N ALA A 342 6.25 -23.45 7.11
CA ALA A 342 5.86 -23.39 8.51
C ALA A 342 5.32 -22.02 8.90
N TYR A 343 5.97 -20.96 8.44
CA TYR A 343 5.52 -19.58 8.67
C TYR A 343 4.17 -19.28 8.03
N HIS A 344 3.96 -19.64 6.77
CA HIS A 344 2.66 -19.44 6.12
C HIS A 344 1.56 -20.28 6.76
N ARG A 345 1.86 -21.53 7.15
CA ARG A 345 0.94 -22.34 7.94
C ARG A 345 0.54 -21.64 9.23
N ASN A 346 1.49 -21.05 9.96
CA ASN A 346 1.23 -20.25 11.15
C ASN A 346 0.27 -19.07 10.86
N LYS A 347 0.42 -18.37 9.72
CA LYS A 347 -0.53 -17.33 9.30
C LYS A 347 -1.96 -17.87 9.15
N TYR A 348 -2.12 -19.01 8.47
CA TYR A 348 -3.44 -19.65 8.30
C TYR A 348 -4.04 -20.08 9.64
N ASP A 349 -3.22 -20.64 10.55
CA ASP A 349 -3.65 -21.11 11.87
C ASP A 349 -4.06 -19.95 12.79
N ARG A 350 -3.52 -18.73 12.59
CA ARG A 350 -3.98 -17.50 13.26
C ARG A 350 -5.38 -17.05 12.80
N GLY A 351 -5.92 -17.63 11.73
CA GLY A 351 -7.32 -17.51 11.36
C GLY A 351 -7.69 -16.23 10.59
N PHE A 352 -6.74 -15.60 9.90
CA PHE A 352 -7.04 -14.46 9.02
C PHE A 352 -7.98 -14.88 7.89
N LYS A 353 -8.92 -13.98 7.54
CA LYS A 353 -9.82 -14.18 6.41
C LYS A 353 -9.05 -14.09 5.09
N GLU A 354 -8.08 -13.19 5.02
CA GLU A 354 -7.17 -12.98 3.91
C GLU A 354 -5.77 -12.60 4.41
N MET A 355 -4.75 -13.04 3.69
CA MET A 355 -3.35 -12.67 3.90
C MET A 355 -2.84 -12.03 2.62
N ILE A 356 -2.18 -10.89 2.73
CA ILE A 356 -1.61 -10.14 1.61
C ILE A 356 -0.12 -9.98 1.87
N ASP A 357 0.70 -10.60 1.01
CA ASP A 357 2.15 -10.48 1.06
C ASP A 357 2.64 -9.60 -0.09
N ILE A 358 3.53 -8.65 0.20
CA ILE A 358 4.14 -7.78 -0.80
C ILE A 358 5.59 -8.18 -0.98
N TRP A 359 5.89 -8.84 -2.10
CA TRP A 359 7.21 -9.36 -2.43
C TRP A 359 7.86 -8.63 -3.60
N GLY A 360 9.19 -8.67 -3.68
CA GLY A 360 9.91 -8.24 -4.88
C GLY A 360 9.56 -9.09 -6.10
N ALA A 361 9.61 -8.50 -7.27
CA ALA A 361 9.27 -9.19 -8.53
C ALA A 361 10.17 -10.40 -8.85
N ASP A 362 11.38 -10.43 -8.28
CA ASP A 362 12.31 -11.57 -8.35
C ASP A 362 11.76 -12.84 -7.66
N HIS A 363 10.79 -12.70 -6.74
CA HIS A 363 10.11 -13.83 -6.09
C HIS A 363 8.90 -14.37 -6.87
N HIS A 364 8.62 -13.91 -8.10
CA HIS A 364 7.46 -14.35 -8.91
C HIS A 364 7.31 -15.88 -8.96
N GLY A 365 8.41 -16.63 -9.24
CA GLY A 365 8.38 -18.08 -9.31
C GLY A 365 8.19 -18.79 -7.95
N TYR A 366 8.22 -18.04 -6.84
CA TYR A 366 8.05 -18.59 -5.50
C TYR A 366 6.59 -18.63 -5.04
N VAL A 367 5.75 -17.79 -5.61
CA VAL A 367 4.31 -17.68 -5.27
C VAL A 367 3.60 -19.01 -5.40
N CYS A 368 3.76 -19.68 -6.57
CA CYS A 368 3.12 -20.98 -6.81
C CYS A 368 3.56 -22.05 -5.81
N ARG A 369 4.82 -22.03 -5.35
CA ARG A 369 5.37 -23.01 -4.40
C ARG A 369 4.69 -22.90 -3.04
N VAL A 370 4.57 -21.68 -2.52
CA VAL A 370 3.93 -21.45 -1.20
C VAL A 370 2.45 -21.77 -1.28
N LYS A 371 1.75 -21.32 -2.32
CA LYS A 371 0.33 -21.65 -2.51
C LYS A 371 0.10 -23.15 -2.66
N ALA A 372 0.94 -23.87 -3.40
CA ALA A 372 0.86 -25.32 -3.53
C ALA A 372 1.07 -26.03 -2.19
N ALA A 373 2.00 -25.56 -1.36
CA ALA A 373 2.22 -26.10 -0.03
C ALA A 373 0.99 -25.89 0.89
N MET A 374 0.38 -24.72 0.86
CA MET A 374 -0.84 -24.44 1.64
C MET A 374 -2.02 -25.30 1.17
N ALA A 375 -2.18 -25.46 -0.14
CA ALA A 375 -3.19 -26.37 -0.70
C ALA A 375 -2.93 -27.85 -0.31
N ALA A 376 -1.67 -28.26 -0.20
CA ALA A 376 -1.31 -29.60 0.26
C ALA A 376 -1.73 -29.87 1.71
N PHE A 377 -1.77 -28.86 2.59
CA PHE A 377 -2.36 -28.95 3.93
C PHE A 377 -3.90 -28.99 3.92
N GLY A 378 -4.54 -28.63 2.80
CA GLY A 378 -5.98 -28.51 2.70
C GLY A 378 -6.50 -27.10 3.00
N TYR A 379 -5.61 -26.11 3.12
CA TYR A 379 -6.01 -24.70 3.20
C TYR A 379 -6.44 -24.18 1.84
N ASP A 380 -7.29 -23.16 1.86
CA ASP A 380 -7.67 -22.42 0.64
C ASP A 380 -6.52 -21.51 0.20
N PRO A 381 -5.85 -21.80 -0.94
CA PRO A 381 -4.71 -20.99 -1.40
C PRO A 381 -5.11 -19.59 -1.88
N ASP A 382 -6.41 -19.34 -2.15
CA ASP A 382 -6.90 -18.04 -2.59
C ASP A 382 -7.03 -17.03 -1.44
N LYS A 383 -6.96 -17.50 -0.19
CA LYS A 383 -6.79 -16.60 0.97
C LYS A 383 -5.44 -15.92 1.04
N LEU A 384 -4.43 -16.44 0.35
CA LEU A 384 -3.12 -15.81 0.22
C LEU A 384 -3.04 -15.04 -1.10
N THR A 385 -3.00 -13.72 -1.02
CA THR A 385 -2.74 -12.83 -2.15
C THR A 385 -1.29 -12.36 -2.09
N VAL A 386 -0.53 -12.58 -3.17
CA VAL A 386 0.84 -12.07 -3.27
C VAL A 386 0.89 -10.94 -4.30
N LEU A 387 1.28 -9.75 -3.85
CA LEU A 387 1.47 -8.58 -4.68
C LEU A 387 2.96 -8.45 -5.02
N LEU A 388 3.28 -8.33 -6.31
CA LEU A 388 4.66 -8.27 -6.79
C LEU A 388 5.09 -6.84 -7.07
N LEU A 389 6.10 -6.39 -6.32
CA LEU A 389 6.68 -5.06 -6.40
C LEU A 389 7.74 -4.99 -7.50
N GLN A 390 7.50 -4.17 -8.53
CA GLN A 390 8.49 -3.89 -9.56
C GLN A 390 9.58 -2.92 -9.08
N MET A 391 10.73 -2.98 -9.75
CA MET A 391 11.92 -2.22 -9.38
C MET A 391 11.72 -0.70 -9.51
N VAL A 392 12.51 0.04 -8.71
CA VAL A 392 12.62 1.49 -8.76
C VAL A 392 13.94 1.86 -9.40
N ALA A 393 13.88 2.75 -10.40
CA ALA A 393 15.04 3.40 -10.97
C ALA A 393 15.06 4.88 -10.53
N LEU A 394 16.16 5.32 -9.92
CA LEU A 394 16.33 6.72 -9.53
C LEU A 394 16.97 7.52 -10.65
N PHE A 395 16.43 8.69 -10.94
CA PHE A 395 16.97 9.62 -11.92
C PHE A 395 17.31 10.97 -11.28
N ARG A 396 18.45 11.54 -11.69
CA ARG A 396 18.87 12.89 -11.34
C ARG A 396 19.43 13.56 -12.59
N ASP A 397 18.94 14.73 -12.94
CA ASP A 397 19.31 15.47 -14.16
C ASP A 397 19.18 14.60 -15.43
N GLY A 398 18.14 13.74 -15.47
CA GLY A 398 17.91 12.80 -16.56
C GLY A 398 18.87 11.61 -16.60
N GLN A 399 19.78 11.48 -15.63
CA GLN A 399 20.76 10.40 -15.54
C GLN A 399 20.37 9.38 -14.46
N LEU A 400 20.55 8.09 -14.75
CA LEU A 400 20.31 7.02 -13.81
C LEU A 400 21.30 7.08 -12.63
N VAL A 401 20.79 7.16 -11.40
CA VAL A 401 21.57 7.10 -10.17
C VAL A 401 21.69 5.65 -9.75
N LYS A 402 22.88 5.05 -9.89
CA LYS A 402 23.12 3.65 -9.56
C LYS A 402 23.61 3.45 -8.13
N LEU A 403 24.38 4.40 -7.62
CA LEU A 403 25.08 4.27 -6.34
C LEU A 403 24.88 5.50 -5.47
N SER A 404 24.88 5.29 -4.16
CA SER A 404 24.93 6.33 -3.15
C SER A 404 26.21 7.17 -3.29
N LYS A 405 26.10 8.49 -3.11
CA LYS A 405 27.25 9.38 -3.07
C LYS A 405 28.10 9.21 -1.81
N ARG A 406 27.49 8.66 -0.72
CA ARG A 406 28.14 8.51 0.60
C ARG A 406 28.84 7.16 0.75
N SER A 407 28.15 6.07 0.39
CA SER A 407 28.65 4.70 0.63
C SER A 407 29.25 4.03 -0.60
N GLY A 408 28.94 4.50 -1.82
CA GLY A 408 29.28 3.81 -3.07
C GLY A 408 28.42 2.57 -3.36
N ASP A 409 27.49 2.23 -2.46
CA ASP A 409 26.50 1.15 -2.60
C ASP A 409 25.15 1.69 -3.09
N SER A 410 24.10 0.91 -2.98
CA SER A 410 22.73 1.35 -3.32
C SER A 410 22.31 2.56 -2.47
N VAL A 411 21.55 3.48 -3.05
CA VAL A 411 20.97 4.62 -2.32
C VAL A 411 20.04 4.12 -1.23
N THR A 412 20.29 4.55 0.01
CA THR A 412 19.45 4.17 1.15
C THR A 412 18.14 4.96 1.19
N LEU A 413 17.17 4.42 1.94
CA LEU A 413 15.91 5.13 2.16
C LEU A 413 16.13 6.41 2.98
N ASP A 414 17.02 6.38 3.98
CA ASP A 414 17.37 7.55 4.79
C ASP A 414 17.97 8.67 3.93
N GLU A 415 18.90 8.36 3.01
CA GLU A 415 19.45 9.34 2.07
C GLU A 415 18.37 9.95 1.18
N LEU A 416 17.41 9.14 0.70
CA LEU A 416 16.31 9.65 -0.10
C LEU A 416 15.39 10.57 0.73
N ILE A 417 15.03 10.16 1.95
CA ILE A 417 14.21 10.97 2.85
C ILE A 417 14.88 12.30 3.18
N GLU A 418 16.17 12.29 3.45
CA GLU A 418 16.95 13.50 3.76
C GLU A 418 17.00 14.45 2.55
N GLU A 419 17.13 13.90 1.34
CA GLU A 419 17.25 14.72 0.12
C GLU A 419 15.91 15.23 -0.40
N VAL A 420 14.88 14.40 -0.39
CA VAL A 420 13.59 14.65 -1.07
C VAL A 420 12.49 15.01 -0.08
N GLY A 421 12.56 14.49 1.14
CA GLY A 421 11.52 14.56 2.15
C GLY A 421 10.53 13.37 2.08
N VAL A 422 9.88 13.10 3.21
CA VAL A 422 8.97 11.95 3.36
C VAL A 422 7.76 12.05 2.42
N ASP A 423 7.10 13.20 2.39
CA ASP A 423 5.86 13.39 1.63
C ASP A 423 6.03 13.15 0.14
N ALA A 424 7.07 13.75 -0.45
CA ALA A 424 7.35 13.58 -1.87
C ALA A 424 7.83 12.15 -2.17
N SER A 425 8.69 11.58 -1.34
CA SER A 425 9.14 10.20 -1.52
C SER A 425 7.96 9.23 -1.51
N ARG A 426 7.04 9.34 -0.53
CA ARG A 426 5.84 8.49 -0.45
C ARG A 426 4.94 8.68 -1.66
N TYR A 427 4.63 9.93 -2.05
CA TYR A 427 3.76 10.18 -3.20
C TYR A 427 4.30 9.57 -4.49
N PHE A 428 5.59 9.80 -4.78
CA PHE A 428 6.22 9.28 -5.99
C PHE A 428 6.26 7.76 -6.02
N PHE A 429 6.43 7.09 -4.89
CA PHE A 429 6.32 5.63 -4.80
C PHE A 429 4.89 5.13 -5.03
N LEU A 430 3.88 5.93 -4.67
CA LEU A 430 2.46 5.55 -4.70
C LEU A 430 1.71 5.98 -5.97
N MET A 431 2.25 6.91 -6.77
CA MET A 431 1.53 7.46 -7.92
C MET A 431 1.32 6.47 -9.08
N ARG A 432 2.00 5.33 -9.06
CA ARG A 432 1.87 4.26 -10.04
C ARG A 432 1.49 2.94 -9.37
N SER A 433 0.89 2.04 -10.17
CA SER A 433 0.57 0.68 -9.71
C SER A 433 1.84 -0.09 -9.33
N LEU A 434 1.70 -1.05 -8.41
CA LEU A 434 2.81 -1.81 -7.84
C LEU A 434 3.55 -2.64 -8.90
N ASP A 435 2.81 -3.18 -9.85
CA ASP A 435 3.27 -4.03 -10.95
C ASP A 435 3.94 -3.26 -12.10
N SER A 436 3.93 -1.93 -12.05
CA SER A 436 4.62 -1.09 -13.03
C SER A 436 6.03 -0.72 -12.56
N GLN A 437 6.98 -0.70 -13.48
CA GLN A 437 8.30 -0.11 -13.21
C GLN A 437 8.15 1.37 -12.84
N LEU A 438 8.95 1.83 -11.89
CA LEU A 438 8.92 3.20 -11.39
C LEU A 438 10.23 3.91 -11.68
N ASP A 439 10.16 4.94 -12.52
CA ASP A 439 11.22 5.92 -12.71
C ASP A 439 10.98 7.07 -11.74
N PHE A 440 11.82 7.18 -10.72
CA PHE A 440 11.73 8.19 -9.68
C PHE A 440 12.65 9.37 -10.02
N ASP A 441 12.07 10.50 -10.40
CA ASP A 441 12.80 11.72 -10.69
C ASP A 441 13.02 12.53 -9.40
N ILE A 442 14.27 12.56 -8.91
CA ILE A 442 14.66 13.27 -7.69
C ILE A 442 14.46 14.78 -7.85
N ASN A 443 14.77 15.33 -9.02
CA ASN A 443 14.66 16.78 -9.25
C ASN A 443 13.20 17.22 -9.22
N LEU A 444 12.33 16.49 -9.90
CA LEU A 444 10.89 16.75 -9.89
C LEU A 444 10.32 16.61 -8.47
N ALA A 445 10.70 15.57 -7.74
CA ALA A 445 10.22 15.32 -6.38
C ALA A 445 10.63 16.43 -5.38
N LYS A 446 11.77 17.09 -5.60
CA LYS A 446 12.26 18.23 -4.80
C LYS A 446 11.67 19.57 -5.22
N SER A 447 11.09 19.67 -6.42
CA SER A 447 10.63 20.94 -6.96
C SER A 447 9.42 21.48 -6.18
N ARG A 448 9.43 22.78 -5.91
CA ARG A 448 8.29 23.51 -5.31
C ARG A 448 7.51 24.24 -6.42
N SER A 449 7.02 23.45 -7.36
CA SER A 449 6.28 23.95 -8.53
C SER A 449 5.02 23.14 -8.78
N ASN A 450 4.15 23.63 -9.63
CA ASN A 450 2.93 22.94 -10.02
C ASN A 450 3.20 21.64 -10.81
N ASP A 451 4.42 21.44 -11.29
CA ASP A 451 4.80 20.21 -11.99
C ASP A 451 4.99 19.04 -11.01
N ASN A 452 5.30 19.35 -9.74
CA ASN A 452 5.39 18.37 -8.68
C ASN A 452 3.98 18.05 -8.15
N PRO A 453 3.44 16.84 -8.41
CA PRO A 453 2.04 16.53 -8.10
C PRO A 453 1.73 16.55 -6.59
N VAL A 454 2.65 16.15 -5.72
CA VAL A 454 2.40 16.21 -4.27
C VAL A 454 2.39 17.65 -3.78
N TYR A 455 3.33 18.48 -4.27
CA TYR A 455 3.33 19.92 -3.95
C TYR A 455 2.01 20.57 -4.40
N TYR A 456 1.53 20.23 -5.60
CA TYR A 456 0.29 20.75 -6.15
C TYR A 456 -0.94 20.43 -5.30
N ILE A 457 -1.03 19.18 -4.80
CA ILE A 457 -2.11 18.74 -3.91
C ILE A 457 -2.01 19.45 -2.55
N GLN A 458 -0.82 19.44 -1.94
CA GLN A 458 -0.60 20.09 -0.63
C GLN A 458 -0.84 21.60 -0.70
N TYR A 459 -0.47 22.23 -1.83
CA TYR A 459 -0.72 23.65 -2.05
C TYR A 459 -2.22 23.98 -2.15
N ALA A 460 -3.05 23.08 -2.67
CA ALA A 460 -4.51 23.23 -2.62
C ALA A 460 -5.01 23.32 -1.17
N HIS A 461 -4.58 22.40 -0.31
CA HIS A 461 -4.92 22.40 1.11
C HIS A 461 -4.44 23.65 1.84
N ALA A 462 -3.17 24.02 1.70
CA ALA A 462 -2.58 25.22 2.31
C ALA A 462 -3.26 26.52 1.83
N ARG A 463 -3.65 26.58 0.56
CA ARG A 463 -4.40 27.73 0.00
C ARG A 463 -5.77 27.87 0.66
N ILE A 464 -6.49 26.78 0.90
CA ILE A 464 -7.77 26.83 1.63
C ILE A 464 -7.55 27.40 3.03
N HIS A 465 -6.53 26.95 3.74
CA HIS A 465 -6.20 27.49 5.08
C HIS A 465 -5.79 28.98 5.04
N SER A 466 -5.12 29.43 3.96
CA SER A 466 -4.86 30.85 3.76
C SER A 466 -6.15 31.67 3.59
N ILE A 467 -7.18 31.10 2.92
CA ILE A 467 -8.50 31.75 2.81
C ILE A 467 -9.15 31.83 4.19
N TYR A 468 -9.08 30.79 5.03
CA TYR A 468 -9.60 30.82 6.39
C TYR A 468 -8.96 31.93 7.23
N ASN A 469 -7.66 32.15 7.09
CA ASN A 469 -6.98 33.24 7.80
C ASN A 469 -7.50 34.61 7.35
N GLN A 470 -7.69 34.84 6.05
CA GLN A 470 -8.28 36.08 5.53
C GLN A 470 -9.71 36.29 6.04
N VAL A 471 -10.51 35.23 6.10
CA VAL A 471 -11.89 35.26 6.62
C VAL A 471 -11.92 35.64 8.11
N ARG A 472 -11.00 35.07 8.92
CA ARG A 472 -10.83 35.43 10.35
C ARG A 472 -10.40 36.88 10.54
N GLU A 473 -9.43 37.33 9.75
CA GLU A 473 -8.95 38.72 9.77
C GLU A 473 -10.06 39.72 9.38
N ALA A 474 -10.95 39.34 8.48
CA ALA A 474 -12.12 40.12 8.10
C ALA A 474 -13.28 40.05 9.11
N GLY A 475 -13.15 39.30 10.21
CA GLY A 475 -14.21 39.12 11.22
C GLY A 475 -15.43 38.35 10.72
N ILE A 476 -15.28 37.56 9.66
CA ILE A 476 -16.37 36.77 9.08
C ILE A 476 -16.46 35.44 9.85
N ALA A 477 -17.63 35.09 10.38
CA ALA A 477 -17.88 33.80 11.01
C ALA A 477 -17.92 32.69 9.96
N PHE A 478 -17.29 31.54 10.25
CA PHE A 478 -17.34 30.33 9.40
C PHE A 478 -17.08 29.09 10.27
N GLY A 479 -17.36 27.90 9.72
CA GLY A 479 -17.13 26.60 10.38
C GLY A 479 -18.38 25.91 10.86
N ASP A 480 -19.47 26.66 11.13
CA ASP A 480 -20.82 26.10 11.28
C ASP A 480 -21.61 26.37 10.02
N TYR A 481 -22.00 25.32 9.34
CA TYR A 481 -22.70 25.37 8.06
C TYR A 481 -24.10 24.76 8.13
N SER A 482 -24.62 24.51 9.36
CA SER A 482 -25.94 23.89 9.58
C SER A 482 -27.08 24.66 8.93
N GLU A 483 -27.03 26.01 8.99
CA GLU A 483 -28.04 26.91 8.41
C GLU A 483 -27.64 27.49 7.05
N THR A 484 -26.58 26.94 6.42
CA THR A 484 -26.09 27.48 5.15
C THR A 484 -26.96 27.02 3.99
N ASP A 485 -27.43 28.00 3.19
CA ASP A 485 -28.13 27.73 1.93
C ASP A 485 -27.14 27.45 0.79
N PHE A 486 -26.90 26.16 0.52
CA PHE A 486 -26.01 25.73 -0.55
C PHE A 486 -26.61 25.85 -1.95
N THR A 487 -27.92 26.14 -2.10
CA THR A 487 -28.54 26.34 -3.41
C THR A 487 -28.01 27.58 -4.14
N THR A 488 -27.30 28.45 -3.42
CA THR A 488 -26.59 29.60 -3.99
C THR A 488 -25.34 29.20 -4.84
N LEU A 489 -24.86 27.95 -4.71
CA LEU A 489 -23.79 27.38 -5.55
C LEU A 489 -24.37 26.93 -6.89
N THR A 490 -24.39 27.82 -7.86
CA THR A 490 -25.07 27.59 -9.15
C THR A 490 -24.13 27.41 -10.34
N SER A 491 -22.84 27.72 -10.16
CA SER A 491 -21.89 27.56 -11.26
C SER A 491 -21.61 26.07 -11.52
N GLU A 492 -21.43 25.71 -12.79
CA GLU A 492 -21.10 24.35 -13.21
C GLU A 492 -19.89 23.80 -12.44
N MET A 493 -18.86 24.63 -12.22
CA MET A 493 -17.64 24.22 -11.52
C MET A 493 -17.89 23.93 -10.03
N GLU A 494 -18.79 24.65 -9.35
CA GLU A 494 -19.18 24.39 -7.96
C GLU A 494 -19.89 23.04 -7.86
N LEU A 495 -20.85 22.79 -8.75
CA LEU A 495 -21.59 21.53 -8.79
C LEU A 495 -20.68 20.34 -9.11
N GLU A 496 -19.76 20.47 -10.05
CA GLU A 496 -18.79 19.42 -10.39
C GLU A 496 -17.84 19.11 -9.22
N LEU A 497 -17.40 20.11 -8.46
CA LEU A 497 -16.62 19.90 -7.26
C LEU A 497 -17.39 19.08 -6.20
N ILE A 498 -18.68 19.38 -6.00
CA ILE A 498 -19.51 18.63 -5.04
C ILE A 498 -19.69 17.18 -5.52
N LYS A 499 -19.94 16.97 -6.82
CA LYS A 499 -20.02 15.63 -7.41
C LYS A 499 -18.71 14.88 -7.25
N LYS A 500 -17.57 15.54 -7.47
CA LYS A 500 -16.24 14.93 -7.26
C LYS A 500 -16.03 14.52 -5.80
N LEU A 501 -16.45 15.36 -4.86
CA LEU A 501 -16.39 15.02 -3.43
C LEU A 501 -17.30 13.82 -3.09
N ALA A 502 -18.46 13.69 -3.74
CA ALA A 502 -19.39 12.58 -3.55
C ALA A 502 -18.81 11.21 -3.98
N GLU A 503 -17.86 11.20 -4.92
CA GLU A 503 -17.19 9.97 -5.37
C GLU A 503 -16.22 9.37 -4.32
N TYR A 504 -15.77 10.17 -3.34
CA TYR A 504 -14.66 9.79 -2.46
C TYR A 504 -14.91 8.51 -1.64
N PRO A 505 -16.10 8.30 -1.00
CA PRO A 505 -16.34 7.07 -0.25
C PRO A 505 -16.23 5.81 -1.10
N GLU A 506 -16.80 5.85 -2.30
CA GLU A 506 -16.72 4.73 -3.26
C GLU A 506 -15.29 4.54 -3.77
N GLU A 507 -14.55 5.62 -4.04
CA GLU A 507 -13.15 5.52 -4.47
C GLU A 507 -12.30 4.85 -3.38
N VAL A 508 -12.55 5.10 -2.09
CA VAL A 508 -11.89 4.39 -0.98
C VAL A 508 -12.20 2.90 -1.02
N VAL A 509 -13.48 2.53 -1.16
CA VAL A 509 -13.90 1.11 -1.21
C VAL A 509 -13.31 0.40 -2.43
N GLN A 510 -13.40 1.00 -3.61
CA GLN A 510 -12.89 0.41 -4.85
C GLN A 510 -11.36 0.32 -4.86
N SER A 511 -10.68 1.34 -4.34
CA SER A 511 -9.23 1.32 -4.21
C SER A 511 -8.76 0.20 -3.27
N ALA A 512 -9.50 -0.04 -2.17
CA ALA A 512 -9.23 -1.13 -1.24
C ALA A 512 -9.50 -2.50 -1.88
N ALA A 513 -10.64 -2.67 -2.57
CA ALA A 513 -11.00 -3.91 -3.25
C ALA A 513 -9.97 -4.31 -4.32
N HIS A 514 -9.42 -3.33 -5.04
CA HIS A 514 -8.38 -3.54 -6.04
C HIS A 514 -6.96 -3.50 -5.47
N ARG A 515 -6.80 -3.30 -4.15
CA ARG A 515 -5.50 -3.14 -3.48
C ARG A 515 -4.62 -2.08 -4.15
N ALA A 516 -5.21 -0.93 -4.52
CA ALA A 516 -4.65 0.06 -5.45
C ALA A 516 -4.57 1.48 -4.82
N PRO A 517 -3.64 1.75 -3.87
CA PRO A 517 -3.48 3.08 -3.26
C PRO A 517 -3.21 4.20 -4.27
N HIS A 518 -2.62 3.90 -5.44
CA HIS A 518 -2.37 4.87 -6.52
C HIS A 518 -3.66 5.53 -7.06
N ARG A 519 -4.81 4.89 -6.93
CA ARG A 519 -6.10 5.48 -7.30
C ARG A 519 -6.45 6.67 -6.41
N ILE A 520 -6.18 6.55 -5.10
CA ILE A 520 -6.36 7.67 -4.16
C ILE A 520 -5.43 8.83 -4.53
N ALA A 521 -4.16 8.55 -4.85
CA ALA A 521 -3.22 9.59 -5.29
C ALA A 521 -3.73 10.34 -6.53
N ARG A 522 -4.27 9.62 -7.51
CA ARG A 522 -4.86 10.20 -8.71
C ARG A 522 -6.12 11.03 -8.37
N TYR A 523 -7.02 10.47 -7.56
CA TYR A 523 -8.24 11.16 -7.14
C TYR A 523 -7.93 12.51 -6.48
N LEU A 524 -6.94 12.55 -5.58
CA LEU A 524 -6.52 13.78 -4.91
C LEU A 524 -5.92 14.81 -5.88
N PHE A 525 -5.16 14.36 -6.86
CA PHE A 525 -4.61 15.23 -7.89
C PHE A 525 -5.73 15.87 -8.72
N ASP A 526 -6.72 15.08 -9.14
CA ASP A 526 -7.87 15.55 -9.90
C ASP A 526 -8.68 16.57 -9.09
N LEU A 527 -8.99 16.27 -7.81
CA LEU A 527 -9.71 17.17 -6.90
C LEU A 527 -8.95 18.49 -6.70
N ALA A 528 -7.64 18.43 -6.46
CA ALA A 528 -6.80 19.62 -6.32
C ALA A 528 -6.79 20.47 -7.60
N SER A 529 -6.74 19.84 -8.78
CA SER A 529 -6.79 20.49 -10.08
C SER A 529 -8.11 21.24 -10.30
N MET A 530 -9.22 20.59 -9.95
CA MET A 530 -10.55 21.22 -10.01
C MET A 530 -10.65 22.40 -9.03
N PHE A 531 -10.16 22.25 -7.80
CA PHE A 531 -10.12 23.34 -6.82
C PHE A 531 -9.28 24.53 -7.31
N HIS A 532 -8.09 24.30 -7.85
CA HIS A 532 -7.24 25.38 -8.37
C HIS A 532 -7.90 26.11 -9.55
N SER A 533 -8.65 25.41 -10.38
CA SER A 533 -9.44 26.00 -11.46
C SER A 533 -10.58 26.85 -10.94
N PHE A 534 -11.34 26.35 -9.97
CA PHE A 534 -12.39 27.07 -9.26
C PHE A 534 -11.85 28.35 -8.62
N TYR A 535 -10.75 28.25 -7.87
CA TYR A 535 -10.14 29.40 -7.19
C TYR A 535 -9.68 30.52 -8.15
N ARG A 536 -9.25 30.18 -9.37
CA ARG A 536 -8.86 31.19 -10.38
C ARG A 536 -10.03 31.93 -10.97
N GLN A 537 -11.20 31.30 -11.05
CA GLN A 537 -12.38 31.85 -11.73
C GLN A 537 -13.39 32.48 -10.77
N GLY A 538 -13.45 32.00 -9.52
CA GLY A 538 -14.45 32.40 -8.54
C GLY A 538 -13.85 33.12 -7.32
N ARG A 539 -14.39 34.29 -6.95
CA ARG A 539 -14.08 34.92 -5.68
C ARG A 539 -14.82 34.18 -4.57
N ILE A 540 -14.11 33.85 -3.47
CA ILE A 540 -14.72 33.24 -2.28
C ILE A 540 -15.11 34.33 -1.28
N ILE A 541 -14.29 35.36 -1.12
CA ILE A 541 -14.49 36.49 -0.18
C ILE A 541 -14.94 37.71 -0.97
N GLY A 542 -15.81 38.52 -0.39
CA GLY A 542 -16.30 39.77 -0.97
C GLY A 542 -17.36 39.60 -2.06
N VAL A 543 -18.10 38.50 -1.99
CA VAL A 543 -19.33 38.22 -2.76
C VAL A 543 -20.55 38.33 -1.84
N ASP A 544 -21.75 38.06 -2.39
CA ASP A 544 -22.95 37.99 -1.57
C ASP A 544 -22.74 37.13 -0.30
N PRO A 545 -23.18 37.54 0.90
CA PRO A 545 -22.92 36.80 2.13
C PRO A 545 -23.40 35.36 2.15
N ALA A 546 -24.56 35.06 1.53
CA ALA A 546 -25.07 33.68 1.46
C ALA A 546 -24.17 32.83 0.56
N LEU A 547 -23.82 33.33 -0.63
CA LEU A 547 -22.88 32.67 -1.54
C LEU A 547 -21.50 32.50 -0.91
N GLN A 548 -21.03 33.49 -0.15
CA GLN A 548 -19.76 33.42 0.56
C GLN A 548 -19.73 32.27 1.57
N GLN A 549 -20.77 32.12 2.39
CA GLN A 549 -20.89 31.02 3.35
C GLN A 549 -20.95 29.67 2.62
N ALA A 550 -21.72 29.57 1.56
CA ALA A 550 -21.81 28.35 0.76
C ALA A 550 -20.45 27.96 0.14
N ARG A 551 -19.69 28.92 -0.41
CA ARG A 551 -18.34 28.68 -0.93
C ARG A 551 -17.33 28.31 0.16
N LEU A 552 -17.44 28.89 1.35
CA LEU A 552 -16.62 28.50 2.50
C LEU A 552 -16.93 27.05 2.93
N GLY A 553 -18.19 26.64 2.93
CA GLY A 553 -18.58 25.25 3.16
C GLY A 553 -17.98 24.29 2.11
N LEU A 554 -18.08 24.66 0.83
CA LEU A 554 -17.52 23.87 -0.26
C LEU A 554 -16.01 23.65 -0.12
N ILE A 555 -15.22 24.72 0.11
CA ILE A 555 -13.78 24.57 0.26
C ILE A 555 -13.40 23.84 1.57
N THR A 556 -14.25 23.90 2.60
CA THR A 556 -14.07 23.11 3.82
C THR A 556 -14.21 21.62 3.54
N ALA A 557 -15.22 21.22 2.77
CA ALA A 557 -15.39 19.85 2.32
C ALA A 557 -14.17 19.37 1.46
N ILE A 558 -13.67 20.23 0.57
CA ILE A 558 -12.46 19.93 -0.22
C ILE A 558 -11.25 19.71 0.70
N ALA A 559 -11.01 20.59 1.68
CA ALA A 559 -9.89 20.45 2.62
C ALA A 559 -9.98 19.17 3.45
N LEU A 560 -11.19 18.79 3.90
CA LEU A 560 -11.45 17.54 4.61
C LEU A 560 -11.02 16.32 3.77
N VAL A 561 -11.50 16.24 2.54
CA VAL A 561 -11.22 15.10 1.66
C VAL A 561 -9.74 15.05 1.25
N LEU A 562 -9.11 16.20 0.95
CA LEU A 562 -7.67 16.26 0.67
C LEU A 562 -6.85 15.76 1.86
N ARG A 563 -7.17 16.19 3.09
CA ARG A 563 -6.48 15.77 4.31
C ARG A 563 -6.62 14.27 4.57
N GLN A 564 -7.83 13.75 4.45
CA GLN A 564 -8.09 12.33 4.65
C GLN A 564 -7.38 11.45 3.62
N GLY A 565 -7.50 11.78 2.34
CA GLY A 565 -6.86 11.02 1.28
C GLY A 565 -5.34 11.06 1.37
N LEU A 566 -4.75 12.22 1.71
CA LEU A 566 -3.32 12.33 2.00
C LEU A 566 -2.93 11.48 3.21
N GLY A 567 -3.77 11.45 4.27
CA GLY A 567 -3.58 10.60 5.44
C GLY A 567 -3.57 9.11 5.12
N ILE A 568 -4.46 8.63 4.23
CA ILE A 568 -4.44 7.24 3.72
C ILE A 568 -3.09 6.93 3.09
N LEU A 569 -2.53 7.85 2.30
CA LEU A 569 -1.23 7.70 1.66
C LEU A 569 -0.04 7.88 2.64
N GLY A 570 -0.29 8.27 3.89
CA GLY A 570 0.74 8.59 4.89
C GLY A 570 1.49 9.88 4.56
N ILE A 571 0.84 10.82 3.88
CA ILE A 571 1.36 12.11 3.44
C ILE A 571 0.72 13.22 4.29
N SER A 572 1.48 14.24 4.64
CA SER A 572 0.94 15.36 5.42
C SER A 572 0.05 16.29 4.59
N ALA A 573 -0.90 16.93 5.26
CA ALA A 573 -1.74 17.99 4.69
C ALA A 573 -1.37 19.33 5.39
N PRO A 574 -0.33 20.04 4.93
CA PRO A 574 0.13 21.25 5.59
C PRO A 574 -0.90 22.39 5.44
N GLU A 575 -1.04 23.18 6.51
CA GLU A 575 -1.89 24.37 6.51
C GLU A 575 -1.17 25.59 5.93
N LYS A 576 0.15 25.52 5.81
CA LYS A 576 1.03 26.58 5.28
C LYS A 576 2.18 25.98 4.47
N MET A 577 2.46 26.55 3.32
CA MET A 577 3.59 26.19 2.44
C MET A 577 4.38 27.41 2.00
#